data_4c24234258b75dfd7a71c3db8310aa85
#
_entry.id   4c24234258b75dfd7a71c3db8310aa85
#
_cell.length_a   1.000
_cell.length_b   1.000
_cell.length_c   1.000
_cell.angle_alpha   90.00
_cell.angle_beta   90.00
_cell.angle_gamma   90.00
#
_symmetry.space_group_name_H-M   'P 1'
#
loop_
_entity.id
_entity.type
_entity.pdbx_description
1 polymer ?
#
loop_
_entity_poly.entity_id
_entity_poly.type
_entity_poly.pdbx_seq_one_letter_code
_entity_poly.pdbx_strand_id
1 'polypeptide(L)' 'MIHVFLLFVFVGLGEDKRLVSNDMYFRSVDDCVYFAQRLHKQGQNITAYCLPKVVDENTKVY' A
#
# COMPACT_ATOMS: atom_id res chain seq x y z
N MET A 1 -13.66 -11.24 10.60
CA MET A 1 -12.94 -9.98 10.31
C MET A 1 -11.49 -10.13 10.70
N ILE A 2 -10.60 -9.72 9.81
CA ILE A 2 -9.16 -9.84 10.05
C ILE A 2 -8.50 -8.47 9.96
N HIS A 3 -7.45 -8.30 10.75
CA HIS A 3 -6.65 -7.08 10.75
C HIS A 3 -5.54 -7.22 9.72
N VAL A 4 -5.48 -6.27 8.79
CA VAL A 4 -4.51 -6.26 7.70
C VAL A 4 -3.94 -4.86 7.55
N PHE A 5 -3.01 -4.71 6.62
CA PHE A 5 -2.43 -3.42 6.28
C PHE A 5 -2.69 -3.14 4.81
N LEU A 6 -3.33 -2.02 4.54
CA LEU A 6 -3.67 -1.60 3.18
C LEU A 6 -2.54 -0.73 2.64
N LEU A 7 -2.05 -1.09 1.48
CA LEU A 7 -1.03 -0.32 0.79
C LEU A 7 -1.68 0.67 -0.16
N PHE A 8 -1.41 1.95 0.05
CA PHE A 8 -1.78 3.02 -0.87
C PHE A 8 -0.54 3.41 -1.67
N VAL A 9 -0.68 3.50 -2.98
CA VAL A 9 0.42 3.91 -3.86
C VAL A 9 -0.02 5.14 -4.66
N PHE A 10 0.78 6.19 -4.56
CA PHE A 10 0.56 7.43 -5.29
C PHE A 10 1.74 7.69 -6.21
N VAL A 11 1.47 8.25 -7.37
CA VAL A 11 2.48 8.66 -8.33
C VAL A 11 2.30 10.13 -8.67
N GLY A 12 3.40 10.86 -8.73
CA GLY A 12 3.40 12.28 -9.09
C GLY A 12 3.94 13.17 -8.00
N LEU A 13 4.08 14.45 -8.31
CA LEU A 13 4.57 15.48 -7.41
C LEU A 13 3.49 16.54 -7.17
N GLY A 14 3.34 16.95 -5.91
CA GLY A 14 2.46 18.05 -5.55
C GLY A 14 1.03 17.83 -6.03
N GLU A 15 0.53 18.75 -6.84
CA GLU A 15 -0.85 18.70 -7.32
C GLU A 15 -1.10 17.61 -8.35
N ASP A 16 -0.04 17.12 -9.00
CA ASP A 16 -0.16 16.04 -9.98
C ASP A 16 -0.18 14.65 -9.34
N LYS A 17 -0.08 14.60 -8.03
CA LYS A 17 -0.08 13.34 -7.30
C LYS A 17 -1.42 12.64 -7.43
N ARG A 18 -1.39 11.38 -7.86
CA ARG A 18 -2.62 10.60 -8.03
C ARG A 18 -2.48 9.21 -7.42
N LEU A 19 -3.60 8.74 -6.89
CA LEU A 19 -3.69 7.39 -6.35
C LEU A 19 -3.76 6.39 -7.51
N VAL A 20 -2.81 5.47 -7.54
CA VAL A 20 -2.77 4.44 -8.59
C VAL A 20 -3.10 3.05 -8.08
N SER A 21 -3.01 2.83 -6.78
CA SER A 21 -3.35 1.54 -6.19
C SER A 21 -3.79 1.71 -4.74
N ASN A 22 -4.87 1.04 -4.36
CA ASN A 22 -5.37 1.07 -2.99
C ASN A 22 -6.10 -0.22 -2.60
N ASP A 23 -5.78 -1.33 -3.25
CA ASP A 23 -6.47 -2.60 -3.03
C ASP A 23 -5.55 -3.74 -2.65
N MET A 24 -4.31 -3.45 -2.29
CA MET A 24 -3.35 -4.47 -1.87
C MET A 24 -3.34 -4.55 -0.34
N TYR A 25 -3.73 -5.72 0.16
CA TYR A 25 -3.80 -5.97 1.60
C TYR A 25 -2.70 -6.94 2.00
N PHE A 26 -2.02 -6.63 3.08
CA PHE A 26 -0.93 -7.46 3.63
C PHE A 26 -1.26 -7.86 5.05
N ARG A 27 -0.92 -9.10 5.42
CA ARG A 27 -1.15 -9.59 6.79
C ARG A 27 -0.15 -9.01 7.78
N SER A 28 1.04 -8.68 7.30
CA SER A 28 2.13 -8.18 8.13
C SER A 28 2.51 -6.77 7.72
N VAL A 29 2.70 -5.90 8.71
CA VAL A 29 3.17 -4.54 8.44
C VAL A 29 4.57 -4.57 7.83
N ASP A 30 5.40 -5.53 8.22
CA ASP A 30 6.75 -5.66 7.67
C ASP A 30 6.72 -5.95 6.18
N ASP A 31 5.82 -6.81 5.73
CA ASP A 31 5.66 -7.12 4.32
C ASP A 31 5.16 -5.90 3.54
N CYS A 32 4.19 -5.18 4.10
CA CYS A 32 3.66 -3.97 3.49
C CYS A 32 4.75 -2.89 3.34
N VAL A 33 5.51 -2.66 4.41
CA VAL A 33 6.59 -1.67 4.40
C VAL A 33 7.69 -2.08 3.43
N TYR A 34 8.02 -3.37 3.39
CA TYR A 34 9.02 -3.88 2.45
C TYR A 34 8.62 -3.60 1.01
N PHE A 35 7.37 -3.88 0.69
CA PHE A 35 6.84 -3.65 -0.65
C PHE A 35 6.83 -2.15 -0.99
N ALA A 36 6.43 -1.31 -0.02
CA ALA A 36 6.44 0.14 -0.20
C ALA A 36 7.85 0.66 -0.48
N GLN A 37 8.84 0.16 0.24
CA GLN A 37 10.23 0.56 0.05
C GLN A 37 10.75 0.17 -1.33
N ARG A 38 10.35 -1.00 -1.83
CA ARG A 38 10.74 -1.43 -3.18
C ARG A 38 10.17 -0.52 -4.24
N LEU A 39 8.93 -0.09 -4.06
CA LEU A 39 8.30 0.85 -4.99
C LEU A 39 9.03 2.19 -5.02
N HIS A 40 9.47 2.68 -3.86
CA HIS A 40 10.24 3.92 -3.78
C HIS A 40 11.55 3.84 -4.55
N LYS A 41 12.16 2.66 -4.58
CA LYS A 41 13.43 2.44 -5.31
C LYS A 41 13.24 2.31 -6.81
N GLN A 42 12.07 1.91 -7.26
CA GLN A 42 11.81 1.64 -8.68
C GLN A 42 11.52 2.89 -9.49
N GLY A 43 11.15 3.98 -8.83
CA GLY A 43 10.83 5.20 -9.54
C GLY A 43 10.94 6.41 -8.66
N GLN A 44 11.08 7.56 -9.32
CA GLN A 44 11.00 8.84 -8.66
C GLN A 44 9.53 9.21 -8.54
N ASN A 45 9.19 9.97 -7.52
CA ASN A 45 7.83 10.50 -7.33
C ASN A 45 6.79 9.42 -7.01
N ILE A 46 7.22 8.28 -6.47
CA ILE A 46 6.31 7.27 -5.96
C ILE A 46 6.21 7.42 -4.45
N THR A 47 4.99 7.53 -3.95
CA THR A 47 4.72 7.58 -2.52
C THR A 47 3.85 6.38 -2.16
N ALA A 48 4.22 5.67 -1.10
CA ALA A 48 3.48 4.50 -0.66
C ALA A 48 3.30 4.55 0.85
N TYR A 49 2.09 4.20 1.30
CA TYR A 49 1.74 4.16 2.73
C TYR A 49 1.14 2.83 3.08
N CYS A 50 1.37 2.40 4.32
CA CYS A 50 0.73 1.23 4.89
C CYS A 50 -0.16 1.69 6.04
N LEU A 51 -1.47 1.44 5.93
CA LEU A 51 -2.45 1.82 6.94
C LEU A 51 -3.18 0.60 7.47
N PRO A 52 -3.42 0.53 8.79
CA PRO A 52 -4.18 -0.60 9.34
C PRO A 52 -5.62 -0.56 8.86
N LYS A 53 -6.18 -1.73 8.60
CA LYS A 53 -7.56 -1.87 8.16
C LYS A 53 -8.10 -3.21 8.61
N VAL A 54 -9.42 -3.28 8.82
CA VAL A 54 -10.13 -4.51 9.12
C VAL A 54 -10.94 -4.88 7.88
N VAL A 55 -10.77 -6.12 7.41
CA VAL A 55 -11.46 -6.62 6.22
C VAL A 55 -12.15 -7.94 6.52
N ASP A 56 -13.05 -8.32 5.61
CA ASP A 56 -13.74 -9.59 5.66
C ASP A 56 -12.76 -10.75 5.44
N GLU A 57 -13.09 -11.90 5.99
CA GLU A 57 -12.29 -13.12 5.84
C GLU A 57 -12.13 -13.56 4.40
N ASN A 58 -13.07 -13.20 3.55
CA ASN A 58 -13.05 -13.53 2.12
C ASN A 58 -12.19 -12.59 1.29
N THR A 59 -11.66 -11.55 1.89
CA THR A 59 -10.81 -10.58 1.19
C THR A 59 -9.46 -11.21 0.91
N LYS A 60 -8.97 -11.04 -0.32
CA LYS A 60 -7.66 -11.55 -0.71
C LYS A 60 -6.57 -10.74 -0.01
N VAL A 61 -5.68 -11.42 0.70
CA VAL A 61 -4.59 -10.80 1.46
C VAL A 61 -3.28 -11.47 1.08
N TYR A 62 -2.27 -10.65 0.87
CA TYR A 62 -0.93 -11.13 0.53
C TYR A 62 -0.03 -11.40 1.73
#